data_ba28bf055634a36af928283f193e946c
#
_entry.id   ba28bf055634a36af928283f193e946c
#
_cell.length_a   1.000
_cell.length_b   1.000
_cell.length_c   1.000
_cell.angle_alpha   90.00
_cell.angle_beta   90.00
_cell.angle_gamma   90.00
#
_symmetry.space_group_name_H-M   'P 1'
#
loop_
_entity.id
_entity.type
_entity.pdbx_description
1 polymer ?
#
loop_
_entity_poly.entity_id
_entity_poly.type
_entity_poly.pdbx_seq_one_letter_code
_entity_poly.pdbx_strand_id
1 'polypeptide(L)' 'TIEKEKFEEFFSFQLNCPDVETLGGFVLKEIGHLPKVGEKIQVDSLEMIVTSADQRKIKKITVRRID' A
#
# COMPACT_ATOMS: atom_id res chain seq x y z
N THR A 1 6.17 7.10 4.02
CA THR A 1 5.27 5.93 3.98
C THR A 1 5.21 5.25 5.35
N ILE A 2 4.05 4.77 5.71
CA ILE A 2 3.86 4.08 6.97
C ILE A 2 4.54 2.70 6.95
N GLU A 3 5.08 2.29 8.07
CA GLU A 3 5.64 0.97 8.22
C GLU A 3 4.53 -0.09 8.12
N LYS A 4 4.86 -1.21 7.48
CA LYS A 4 3.89 -2.28 7.27
C LYS A 4 3.26 -2.74 8.59
N GLU A 5 4.08 -2.92 9.62
CA GLU A 5 3.58 -3.41 10.91
C GLU A 5 2.59 -2.46 11.55
N LYS A 6 2.82 -1.16 11.43
CA LYS A 6 1.89 -0.17 11.97
C LYS A 6 0.57 -0.16 11.20
N PHE A 7 0.65 -0.32 9.89
CA PHE A 7 -0.54 -0.45 9.08
C PHE A 7 -1.35 -1.68 9.48
N GLU A 8 -0.67 -2.82 9.62
CA GLU A 8 -1.34 -4.07 9.99
C GLU A 8 -2.04 -3.95 11.35
N GLU A 9 -1.38 -3.28 12.29
CA GLU A 9 -1.95 -3.06 13.61
C GLU A 9 -3.18 -2.16 13.55
N PHE A 10 -3.08 -1.04 12.80
CA PHE A 10 -4.16 -0.08 12.70
C PHE A 10 -5.42 -0.70 12.10
N PHE A 11 -5.27 -1.50 11.06
CA PHE A 11 -6.40 -2.11 10.35
C PHE A 11 -6.73 -3.52 10.82
N SER A 12 -5.99 -4.06 11.78
CA SER A 12 -6.15 -5.45 12.23
C SER A 12 -6.09 -6.41 11.04
N PHE A 13 -5.10 -6.25 10.19
CA PHE A 13 -5.02 -6.93 8.91
C PHE A 13 -3.57 -7.25 8.58
N GLN A 14 -3.28 -8.50 8.19
CA GLN A 14 -1.94 -8.92 7.83
C GLN A 14 -1.76 -8.98 6.32
N LEU A 15 -0.69 -8.38 5.84
CA LEU A 15 -0.41 -8.30 4.41
C LEU A 15 0.32 -9.54 3.86
N ASN A 16 0.88 -10.37 4.74
CA ASN A 16 1.59 -11.60 4.35
C ASN A 16 2.69 -11.36 3.33
N CYS A 17 3.49 -10.33 3.56
CA CYS A 17 4.57 -9.96 2.67
C CYS A 17 5.83 -9.68 3.49
N PRO A 18 6.53 -10.74 3.94
CA PRO A 18 7.63 -10.58 4.91
C PRO A 18 8.85 -9.87 4.36
N ASP A 19 8.99 -9.76 3.05
CA ASP A 19 10.17 -9.14 2.44
C ASP A 19 10.01 -7.64 2.21
N VAL A 20 8.90 -7.04 2.63
CA VAL A 20 8.73 -5.58 2.56
C VAL A 20 8.53 -5.03 3.97
N GLU A 21 9.00 -3.82 4.21
CA GLU A 21 8.91 -3.19 5.52
C GLU A 21 7.94 -2.02 5.57
N THR A 22 7.52 -1.50 4.41
CA THR A 22 6.62 -0.36 4.35
C THR A 22 5.41 -0.68 3.50
N LEU A 23 4.32 0.07 3.74
CA LEU A 23 3.12 -0.08 2.94
C LEU A 23 3.39 0.30 1.48
N GLY A 24 4.18 1.36 1.26
CA GLY A 24 4.57 1.75 -0.09
C GLY A 24 5.30 0.65 -0.84
N GLY A 25 6.21 -0.04 -0.15
CA GLY A 25 6.92 -1.17 -0.73
C GLY A 25 5.99 -2.31 -1.08
N PHE A 26 5.00 -2.57 -0.22
CA PHE A 26 4.00 -3.60 -0.49
C PHE A 26 3.20 -3.26 -1.74
N VAL A 27 2.71 -2.03 -1.85
CA VAL A 27 1.91 -1.61 -2.99
C VAL A 27 2.73 -1.67 -4.28
N LEU A 28 3.99 -1.24 -4.22
CA LEU A 28 4.88 -1.29 -5.36
C LEU A 28 5.06 -2.72 -5.85
N LYS A 29 5.23 -3.67 -4.93
CA LYS A 29 5.39 -5.06 -5.26
C LYS A 29 4.13 -5.64 -5.90
N GLU A 30 2.96 -5.29 -5.37
CA GLU A 30 1.68 -5.77 -5.89
C GLU A 30 1.39 -5.23 -7.29
N ILE A 31 1.70 -3.96 -7.53
CA ILE A 31 1.48 -3.34 -8.84
C ILE A 31 2.50 -3.86 -9.86
N GLY A 32 3.75 -4.08 -9.43
CA GLY A 32 4.78 -4.64 -10.30
C GLY A 32 5.47 -3.63 -11.19
N HIS A 33 5.15 -2.36 -11.08
CA HIS A 33 5.81 -1.29 -11.80
C HIS A 33 5.70 -0.01 -10.97
N LEU A 34 6.44 1.03 -11.35
CA LEU A 34 6.37 2.30 -10.64
C LEU A 34 4.99 2.91 -10.86
N PRO A 35 4.19 3.09 -9.80
CA PRO A 35 2.81 3.51 -9.96
C PRO A 35 2.67 4.99 -10.24
N LYS A 36 1.58 5.34 -10.89
CA LYS A 36 1.18 6.72 -11.08
C LYS A 36 0.14 7.08 -10.03
N VAL A 37 0.04 8.38 -9.75
CA VAL A 37 -1.02 8.88 -8.88
C VAL A 37 -2.37 8.46 -9.45
N GLY A 38 -3.23 7.93 -8.60
CA GLY A 38 -4.54 7.44 -9.01
C GLY A 38 -4.63 5.94 -9.20
N GLU A 39 -3.50 5.26 -9.30
CA GLU A 39 -3.54 3.81 -9.38
C GLU A 39 -3.99 3.22 -8.06
N LYS A 40 -4.75 2.13 -8.14
CA LYS A 40 -5.26 1.50 -6.94
C LYS A 40 -5.19 0.00 -7.03
N ILE A 41 -5.09 -0.62 -5.85
CA ILE A 41 -5.16 -2.07 -5.73
C ILE A 41 -6.19 -2.41 -4.66
N GLN A 42 -6.70 -3.63 -4.72
CA GLN A 42 -7.58 -4.14 -3.70
C GLN A 42 -6.97 -5.39 -3.11
N VAL A 43 -6.87 -5.42 -1.78
CA VAL A 43 -6.34 -6.57 -1.05
C VAL A 43 -7.43 -6.97 -0.07
N ASP A 44 -8.11 -8.07 -0.35
CA ASP A 44 -9.27 -8.51 0.41
C ASP A 44 -10.31 -7.38 0.49
N SER A 45 -10.63 -6.90 1.68
CA SER A 45 -11.63 -5.84 1.87
C SER A 45 -11.02 -4.46 2.00
N LEU A 46 -9.74 -4.30 1.61
CA LEU A 46 -9.07 -3.00 1.65
C LEU A 46 -8.76 -2.51 0.25
N GLU A 47 -9.05 -1.25 0.00
CA GLU A 47 -8.68 -0.58 -1.24
C GLU A 47 -7.58 0.43 -0.94
N MET A 48 -6.51 0.38 -1.72
CA MET A 48 -5.37 1.28 -1.55
C MET A 48 -5.17 2.08 -2.81
N ILE A 49 -5.18 3.41 -2.68
CA ILE A 49 -5.06 4.32 -3.80
C ILE A 49 -3.80 5.15 -3.62
N VAL A 50 -2.93 5.15 -4.63
CA VAL A 50 -1.72 5.98 -4.60
C VAL A 50 -2.13 7.42 -4.84
N THR A 51 -1.92 8.27 -3.84
CA THR A 51 -2.30 9.68 -3.93
C THR A 51 -1.10 10.61 -4.12
N SER A 52 0.10 10.12 -3.87
CA SER A 52 1.32 10.89 -4.12
C SER A 52 2.47 9.93 -4.37
N ALA A 53 3.24 10.20 -5.41
CA ALA A 53 4.40 9.38 -5.76
C ALA A 53 5.41 10.23 -6.51
N ASP A 54 6.69 9.82 -6.45
CA ASP A 54 7.73 10.43 -7.27
C ASP A 54 8.35 9.36 -8.18
N GLN A 55 9.49 9.66 -8.80
CA GLN A 55 10.11 8.75 -9.75
C GLN A 55 10.69 7.50 -9.11
N ARG A 56 10.78 7.46 -7.82
CA ARG A 56 11.44 6.37 -7.09
C ARG A 56 10.54 5.62 -6.14
N LYS A 57 9.52 6.29 -5.60
CA LYS A 57 8.73 5.68 -4.54
C LYS A 57 7.33 6.26 -4.43
N ILE A 58 6.49 5.51 -3.78
CA ILE A 58 5.16 5.96 -3.38
C ILE A 58 5.32 6.77 -2.10
N LYS A 59 4.73 7.97 -2.08
CA LYS A 59 4.80 8.86 -0.92
C LYS A 59 3.57 8.81 -0.05
N LYS A 60 2.37 8.72 -0.65
CA LYS A 60 1.11 8.70 0.10
C LYS A 60 0.15 7.73 -0.51
N ILE A 61 -0.56 7.03 0.35
CA ILE A 61 -1.55 6.05 -0.04
C ILE A 61 -2.81 6.29 0.78
N THR A 62 -3.95 6.35 0.13
CA THR A 62 -5.24 6.38 0.81
C THR A 62 -5.74 4.95 0.90
N VAL A 63 -6.05 4.52 2.12
CA VAL A 63 -6.54 3.18 2.37
C VAL A 63 -7.95 3.27 2.93
N ARG A 64 -8.86 2.48 2.38
CA ARG A 64 -10.21 2.41 2.92
C ARG A 64 -10.71 0.97 2.92
N ARG A 65 -11.60 0.69 3.82
CA ARG A 65 -12.23 -0.62 3.92
C ARG A 65 -13.47 -0.64 3.04
N ILE A 66 -13.55 -1.67 2.20
CA ILE A 66 -14.68 -1.85 1.29
C ILE A 66 -15.32 -3.20 1.57
N ASP A 67 -16.42 -3.21 2.28
CA ASP A 67 -17.13 -4.45 2.61
C ASP A 67 -18.63 -4.34 2.39
#